data_b3dd47ea2e6986f7c6738242fac3503c
#
_entry.id   b3dd47ea2e6986f7c6738242fac3503c
#
_cell.length_a   1.000
_cell.length_b   1.000
_cell.length_c   1.000
_cell.angle_alpha   90.00
_cell.angle_beta   90.00
_cell.angle_gamma   90.00
#
_symmetry.space_group_name_H-M   'P 1'
#
loop_
_entity.id
_entity.type
_entity.pdbx_description
1 polymer ?
#
loop_
_entity_poly.entity_id
_entity_poly.type
_entity_poly.pdbx_seq_one_letter_code
_entity_poly.pdbx_strand_id
1 'polypeptide(L)'
;MKGNYILDDPKNLKINDSGKKEDFYQNNDINEIRVIEPLKIECKCNYYPILIVIIFFLLNFINGMHWVTFASCAAKFGKFYHLSNLEVDILSLIFMGVYLITSWFCSWFIDKKSMRWGLFISAILLILGSILKIFINTSIAFAYIGQIISALFQPAILNSPAKIAATWFNEKRRVLVTSICCLSNTIGVMFGYIFHTFIIEDNTVNPRIFKNDFRLYLILEFAITSIFCLFFIIFMREKPTNPPSNSQKNIKTNQNKSTCQEIGKLLCDKNFRYLFISLSCIVGFINIIATIFNSYMAMYKITDSQASYISGIANVFGIITSIGVAIIIDKTIDKTKVYTKILLHCNIISILLYIVTTIILEKVKSKSLYIIIGVLFTLIIGSAVPIYTSGMDLVCEITYPIGESTSDGVIMIGNQFLGIVGIIITALLRTFLKNIKYLSNIFCILLFSISLCCLFLLHRTDYQLKRSKQDQNENLLEGQNIFDDN
;
A
#
# COMPACT_ATOMS: atom_id res chain seq x y z
N MET A 1 -36.40 9.64 -31.59
CA MET A 1 -36.13 9.00 -32.87
C MET A 1 -36.41 7.51 -32.70
N LYS A 2 -37.46 7.02 -33.36
CA LYS A 2 -37.88 5.60 -33.29
C LYS A 2 -37.01 4.83 -34.29
N GLY A 3 -36.28 3.83 -33.89
CA GLY A 3 -35.60 2.86 -34.74
C GLY A 3 -36.41 1.58 -34.77
N ASN A 4 -37.01 1.28 -35.91
CA ASN A 4 -37.69 0.04 -36.22
C ASN A 4 -36.66 -1.06 -36.43
N TYR A 5 -36.75 -2.17 -35.69
CA TYR A 5 -36.11 -3.41 -36.07
C TYR A 5 -37.13 -4.34 -36.72
N ILE A 6 -36.85 -4.69 -37.95
CA ILE A 6 -37.57 -5.67 -38.76
C ILE A 6 -37.13 -7.03 -38.31
N LEU A 7 -38.09 -7.89 -37.91
CA LEU A 7 -37.88 -9.31 -37.66
C LEU A 7 -38.02 -10.05 -38.99
N ASP A 8 -36.97 -10.74 -39.41
CA ASP A 8 -36.98 -11.65 -40.51
C ASP A 8 -37.54 -13.03 -40.09
N ASP A 9 -38.27 -13.59 -41.03
CA ASP A 9 -39.17 -14.69 -41.08
C ASP A 9 -38.50 -16.10 -40.77
N PRO A 10 -39.09 -16.98 -39.97
CA PRO A 10 -38.55 -18.32 -39.75
C PRO A 10 -39.20 -19.31 -40.74
N LYS A 11 -38.54 -19.64 -41.83
CA LYS A 11 -38.81 -20.81 -42.64
C LYS A 11 -37.73 -21.86 -42.44
N ASN A 12 -38.01 -22.85 -41.58
CA ASN A 12 -37.44 -24.19 -41.74
C ASN A 12 -38.31 -25.19 -40.99
N LEU A 13 -39.34 -25.66 -41.68
CA LEU A 13 -40.12 -26.86 -41.36
C LEU A 13 -39.30 -28.08 -41.77
N LYS A 14 -38.89 -28.91 -40.85
CA LYS A 14 -38.46 -30.29 -41.12
C LYS A 14 -39.69 -31.18 -41.18
N ILE A 15 -39.90 -31.81 -42.32
CA ILE A 15 -40.94 -32.86 -42.57
C ILE A 15 -40.36 -34.19 -42.07
N ASN A 16 -41.07 -34.89 -41.18
CA ASN A 16 -40.77 -36.25 -40.82
C ASN A 16 -41.62 -37.18 -41.72
N ASP A 17 -40.98 -38.30 -42.13
CA ASP A 17 -41.48 -39.30 -43.10
C ASP A 17 -42.58 -40.24 -42.54
N SER A 18 -43.68 -39.69 -42.10
CA SER A 18 -44.89 -40.54 -41.90
C SER A 18 -46.15 -39.67 -42.00
N GLY A 19 -46.64 -39.58 -43.23
CA GLY A 19 -47.79 -38.77 -43.62
C GLY A 19 -49.08 -39.01 -42.83
N LYS A 20 -49.19 -38.45 -41.68
CA LYS A 20 -50.47 -38.30 -40.96
C LYS A 20 -50.54 -36.87 -40.42
N LYS A 21 -51.58 -36.17 -40.89
CA LYS A 21 -52.04 -34.89 -40.34
C LYS A 21 -52.64 -35.14 -39.00
N GLU A 22 -52.13 -34.61 -37.95
CA GLU A 22 -52.81 -34.43 -36.67
C GLU A 22 -53.24 -32.99 -36.51
N ASP A 23 -54.55 -32.85 -36.25
CA ASP A 23 -55.21 -31.55 -36.01
C ASP A 23 -54.75 -31.00 -34.66
N PHE A 24 -54.04 -29.88 -34.68
CA PHE A 24 -53.71 -29.14 -33.47
C PHE A 24 -54.91 -28.30 -33.05
N TYR A 25 -55.48 -28.66 -31.90
CA TYR A 25 -56.47 -27.84 -31.19
C TYR A 25 -55.91 -26.48 -30.87
N GLN A 26 -56.58 -25.43 -31.31
CA GLN A 26 -56.41 -24.07 -30.85
C GLN A 26 -56.87 -23.99 -29.40
N ASN A 27 -55.94 -23.88 -28.45
CA ASN A 27 -56.23 -23.34 -27.15
C ASN A 27 -55.88 -21.83 -27.17
N ASN A 28 -56.96 -21.05 -27.20
CA ASN A 28 -56.92 -19.64 -26.93
C ASN A 28 -56.67 -19.41 -25.45
N ASP A 29 -55.41 -19.18 -25.08
CA ASP A 29 -55.03 -18.47 -23.83
C ASP A 29 -53.85 -17.54 -24.13
N ILE A 30 -54.18 -16.55 -24.96
CA ILE A 30 -53.34 -15.38 -25.04
C ILE A 30 -53.91 -14.37 -24.05
N ASN A 31 -53.31 -14.25 -22.89
CA ASN A 31 -53.29 -13.05 -22.07
C ASN A 31 -52.65 -13.30 -20.70
N GLU A 32 -51.35 -13.55 -20.68
CA GLU A 32 -50.52 -13.05 -19.58
C GLU A 32 -49.18 -12.65 -20.15
N ILE A 33 -49.16 -11.41 -20.71
CA ILE A 33 -47.89 -10.68 -20.81
C ILE A 33 -47.48 -10.46 -19.38
N ARG A 34 -46.63 -11.33 -18.82
CA ARG A 34 -45.88 -11.01 -17.62
C ARG A 34 -45.05 -9.80 -17.95
N VAL A 35 -45.56 -8.63 -17.55
CA VAL A 35 -44.77 -7.42 -17.41
C VAL A 35 -43.66 -7.81 -16.48
N ILE A 36 -42.46 -8.07 -17.05
CA ILE A 36 -41.23 -8.17 -16.28
C ILE A 36 -41.11 -6.79 -15.61
N GLU A 37 -41.57 -6.69 -14.38
CA GLU A 37 -41.27 -5.52 -13.57
C GLU A 37 -39.75 -5.29 -13.68
N PRO A 38 -39.29 -4.09 -14.10
CA PRO A 38 -37.89 -3.81 -14.10
C PRO A 38 -37.42 -4.08 -12.68
N LEU A 39 -36.48 -5.04 -12.54
CA LEU A 39 -35.76 -5.26 -11.30
C LEU A 39 -35.44 -3.88 -10.77
N LYS A 40 -36.17 -3.46 -9.75
CA LYS A 40 -35.82 -2.32 -8.91
C LYS A 40 -34.48 -2.67 -8.31
N ILE A 41 -33.40 -2.33 -9.02
CA ILE A 41 -32.09 -2.18 -8.45
C ILE A 41 -32.27 -1.03 -7.47
N GLU A 42 -32.75 -1.33 -6.26
CA GLU A 42 -32.58 -0.44 -5.12
C GLU A 42 -31.07 -0.31 -4.96
N CYS A 43 -30.49 0.68 -5.63
CA CYS A 43 -29.22 1.25 -5.25
C CYS A 43 -29.40 1.88 -3.87
N LYS A 44 -29.56 1.05 -2.83
CA LYS A 44 -29.18 1.44 -1.48
C LYS A 44 -27.69 1.69 -1.59
N CYS A 45 -27.33 2.98 -1.73
CA CYS A 45 -25.93 3.41 -1.63
C CYS A 45 -25.42 2.88 -0.28
N ASN A 46 -24.80 1.74 -0.32
CA ASN A 46 -24.20 1.17 0.88
C ASN A 46 -22.89 1.92 1.13
N TYR A 47 -22.96 3.00 1.91
CA TYR A 47 -21.80 3.82 2.29
C TYR A 47 -20.84 3.08 3.21
N TYR A 48 -21.19 1.89 3.67
CA TYR A 48 -20.39 1.14 4.63
C TYR A 48 -19.00 0.73 4.10
N PRO A 49 -18.81 0.28 2.84
CA PRO A 49 -17.48 0.03 2.30
C PRO A 49 -16.58 1.27 2.34
N ILE A 50 -17.12 2.45 2.07
CA ILE A 50 -16.37 3.72 2.15
C ILE A 50 -15.96 4.01 3.59
N LEU A 51 -16.88 3.79 4.55
CA LEU A 51 -16.57 3.93 5.97
C LEU A 51 -15.41 2.99 6.39
N ILE A 52 -15.40 1.75 5.92
CA ILE A 52 -14.31 0.80 6.20
C ILE A 52 -12.97 1.33 5.70
N VAL A 53 -12.92 1.90 4.49
CA VAL A 53 -11.69 2.52 3.96
C VAL A 53 -11.27 3.70 4.84
N ILE A 54 -12.20 4.56 5.26
CA ILE A 54 -11.88 5.71 6.10
C ILE A 54 -11.31 5.27 7.46
N ILE A 55 -11.94 4.32 8.14
CA ILE A 55 -11.46 3.86 9.45
C ILE A 55 -10.14 3.12 9.35
N PHE A 56 -9.93 2.34 8.28
CA PHE A 56 -8.63 1.73 8.02
C PHE A 56 -7.56 2.77 7.69
N PHE A 57 -7.92 3.78 6.89
CA PHE A 57 -7.05 4.91 6.57
C PHE A 57 -6.55 5.57 7.87
N LEU A 58 -7.43 5.86 8.82
CA LEU A 58 -7.07 6.47 10.09
C LEU A 58 -6.14 5.57 10.92
N LEU A 59 -6.39 4.27 10.96
CA LEU A 59 -5.54 3.31 11.68
C LEU A 59 -4.13 3.23 11.05
N ASN A 60 -4.04 3.13 9.73
CA ASN A 60 -2.75 3.02 9.04
C ASN A 60 -2.00 4.36 9.01
N PHE A 61 -2.71 5.49 9.00
CA PHE A 61 -2.16 6.83 9.21
C PHE A 61 -1.44 6.93 10.55
N ILE A 62 -2.09 6.53 11.65
CA ILE A 62 -1.47 6.52 12.97
C ILE A 62 -0.27 5.59 13.02
N ASN A 63 -0.34 4.42 12.41
CA ASN A 63 0.78 3.51 12.32
C ASN A 63 2.01 4.17 11.67
N GLY A 64 1.82 4.89 10.56
CA GLY A 64 2.89 5.66 9.92
C GLY A 64 3.46 6.77 10.79
N MET A 65 2.59 7.51 11.52
CA MET A 65 3.00 8.55 12.44
C MET A 65 3.89 8.01 13.57
N HIS A 66 3.51 6.88 14.17
CA HIS A 66 4.28 6.21 15.23
C HIS A 66 5.66 5.74 14.80
N TRP A 67 5.84 5.35 13.54
CA TRP A 67 7.13 4.94 13.01
C TRP A 67 8.16 6.09 13.09
N VAL A 68 7.74 7.31 12.78
CA VAL A 68 8.63 8.48 12.67
C VAL A 68 8.63 9.40 13.90
N THR A 69 7.96 9.02 14.99
CA THR A 69 7.85 9.82 16.22
C THR A 69 9.18 10.42 16.68
N PHE A 70 10.26 9.63 16.66
CA PHE A 70 11.59 10.06 17.11
C PHE A 70 12.48 10.55 15.95
N ALA A 71 12.28 10.00 14.74
CA ALA A 71 13.05 10.38 13.55
C ALA A 71 12.78 11.83 13.13
N SER A 72 11.57 12.34 13.36
CA SER A 72 11.16 13.68 12.98
C SER A 72 11.98 14.79 13.66
N CYS A 73 12.46 14.56 14.88
CA CYS A 73 13.27 15.52 15.66
C CYS A 73 14.60 14.91 16.14
N ALA A 74 15.17 13.98 15.39
CA ALA A 74 16.28 13.12 15.80
C ALA A 74 17.48 13.89 16.34
N ALA A 75 17.90 14.99 15.70
CA ALA A 75 19.07 15.77 16.12
C ALA A 75 18.88 16.42 17.49
N LYS A 76 17.73 17.04 17.74
CA LYS A 76 17.40 17.65 19.05
C LYS A 76 17.20 16.57 20.11
N PHE A 77 16.48 15.50 19.74
CA PHE A 77 16.22 14.39 20.63
C PHE A 77 17.53 13.74 21.14
N GLY A 78 18.45 13.41 20.21
CA GLY A 78 19.76 12.88 20.57
C GLY A 78 20.55 13.82 21.49
N LYS A 79 20.58 15.14 21.16
CA LYS A 79 21.28 16.14 21.96
C LYS A 79 20.74 16.24 23.41
N PHE A 80 19.43 16.30 23.59
CA PHE A 80 18.83 16.57 24.91
C PHE A 80 18.65 15.34 25.79
N TYR A 81 18.62 14.15 25.19
CA TYR A 81 18.59 12.86 25.92
C TYR A 81 19.97 12.19 25.97
N HIS A 82 21.04 12.87 25.47
CA HIS A 82 22.42 12.38 25.44
C HIS A 82 22.58 11.03 24.72
N LEU A 83 21.89 10.88 23.60
CA LEU A 83 21.91 9.70 22.74
C LEU A 83 22.78 9.94 21.52
N SER A 84 23.50 8.91 21.09
CA SER A 84 24.16 8.91 19.79
C SER A 84 23.15 8.86 18.63
N ASN A 85 23.54 9.30 17.43
CA ASN A 85 22.68 9.23 16.26
C ASN A 85 22.18 7.80 15.99
N LEU A 86 23.05 6.80 16.23
CA LEU A 86 22.68 5.39 16.05
C LEU A 86 21.58 4.95 17.03
N GLU A 87 21.64 5.38 18.30
CA GLU A 87 20.62 5.06 19.29
C GLU A 87 19.26 5.68 18.94
N VAL A 88 19.24 6.88 18.36
CA VAL A 88 18.02 7.50 17.87
C VAL A 88 17.49 6.76 16.63
N ASP A 89 18.36 6.41 15.68
CA ASP A 89 17.98 5.66 14.48
C ASP A 89 17.41 4.28 14.82
N ILE A 90 17.92 3.62 15.87
CA ILE A 90 17.40 2.32 16.36
C ILE A 90 15.92 2.43 16.74
N LEU A 91 15.44 3.54 17.29
CA LEU A 91 14.02 3.72 17.60
C LEU A 91 13.12 3.59 16.36
N SER A 92 13.58 4.06 15.21
CA SER A 92 12.86 3.88 13.94
C SER A 92 13.10 2.50 13.32
N LEU A 93 14.33 1.96 13.43
CA LEU A 93 14.68 0.64 12.93
C LEU A 93 13.94 -0.49 13.66
N ILE A 94 13.52 -0.29 14.93
CA ILE A 94 12.70 -1.24 15.68
C ILE A 94 11.44 -1.62 14.92
N PHE A 95 10.72 -0.64 14.33
CA PHE A 95 9.52 -0.92 13.55
C PHE A 95 9.81 -1.87 12.39
N MET A 96 10.91 -1.62 11.67
CA MET A 96 11.31 -2.45 10.53
C MET A 96 11.81 -3.84 10.98
N GLY A 97 12.59 -3.90 12.07
CA GLY A 97 13.14 -5.14 12.60
C GLY A 97 12.06 -6.06 13.19
N VAL A 98 11.15 -5.52 14.00
CA VAL A 98 10.02 -6.27 14.57
C VAL A 98 9.10 -6.77 13.45
N TYR A 99 8.91 -5.97 12.38
CA TYR A 99 8.15 -6.39 11.21
C TYR A 99 8.70 -7.68 10.60
N LEU A 100 10.01 -7.81 10.41
CA LEU A 100 10.62 -9.01 9.83
C LEU A 100 10.30 -10.27 10.64
N ILE A 101 10.22 -10.13 11.96
CA ILE A 101 9.98 -11.26 12.88
C ILE A 101 8.50 -11.64 12.90
N THR A 102 7.60 -10.66 12.89
CA THR A 102 6.17 -10.90 13.19
C THR A 102 5.29 -10.97 11.92
N SER A 103 5.80 -10.58 10.75
CA SER A 103 5.00 -10.46 9.52
C SER A 103 4.32 -11.75 9.10
N TRP A 104 5.03 -12.88 9.10
CA TRP A 104 4.47 -14.18 8.70
C TRP A 104 3.31 -14.62 9.61
N PHE A 105 3.45 -14.38 10.93
CA PHE A 105 2.41 -14.69 11.90
C PHE A 105 1.18 -13.79 11.72
N CYS A 106 1.40 -12.49 11.55
CA CYS A 106 0.31 -11.53 11.32
C CYS A 106 -0.44 -11.83 10.03
N SER A 107 0.26 -12.12 8.93
CA SER A 107 -0.36 -12.49 7.65
C SER A 107 -1.18 -13.76 7.76
N TRP A 108 -0.61 -14.80 8.39
CA TRP A 108 -1.35 -16.04 8.69
C TRP A 108 -2.61 -15.76 9.51
N PHE A 109 -2.49 -14.95 10.56
CA PHE A 109 -3.61 -14.62 11.44
C PHE A 109 -4.74 -13.92 10.67
N ILE A 110 -4.41 -12.94 9.83
CA ILE A 110 -5.37 -12.20 9.01
C ILE A 110 -6.04 -13.10 7.99
N ASP A 111 -5.29 -13.95 7.28
CA ASP A 111 -5.83 -14.76 6.19
C ASP A 111 -6.60 -15.99 6.68
N LYS A 112 -6.14 -16.64 7.76
CA LYS A 112 -6.72 -17.89 8.24
C LYS A 112 -7.69 -17.74 9.43
N LYS A 113 -7.57 -16.65 10.21
CA LYS A 113 -8.41 -16.42 11.38
C LYS A 113 -9.39 -15.27 11.16
N SER A 114 -8.92 -14.02 11.26
CA SER A 114 -9.77 -12.86 11.10
C SER A 114 -8.96 -11.59 10.86
N MET A 115 -9.30 -10.87 9.80
CA MET A 115 -8.74 -9.56 9.52
C MET A 115 -9.13 -8.55 10.62
N ARG A 116 -10.40 -8.55 11.04
CA ARG A 116 -10.88 -7.64 12.08
C ARG A 116 -10.11 -7.81 13.38
N TRP A 117 -9.91 -9.04 13.86
CA TRP A 117 -9.18 -9.29 15.11
C TRP A 117 -7.71 -8.96 15.00
N GLY A 118 -7.05 -9.22 13.85
CA GLY A 118 -5.66 -8.82 13.64
C GLY A 118 -5.47 -7.31 13.73
N LEU A 119 -6.32 -6.55 13.05
CA LEU A 119 -6.30 -5.08 13.10
C LEU A 119 -6.72 -4.53 14.48
N PHE A 120 -7.62 -5.21 15.19
CA PHE A 120 -8.04 -4.86 16.55
C PHE A 120 -6.88 -4.98 17.55
N ILE A 121 -6.11 -6.08 17.49
CA ILE A 121 -4.91 -6.27 18.31
C ILE A 121 -3.88 -5.17 17.99
N SER A 122 -3.69 -4.84 16.72
CA SER A 122 -2.80 -3.74 16.29
C SER A 122 -3.21 -2.41 16.93
N ALA A 123 -4.50 -2.08 16.90
CA ALA A 123 -5.02 -0.83 17.47
C ALA A 123 -4.78 -0.75 18.99
N ILE A 124 -5.00 -1.85 19.73
CA ILE A 124 -4.71 -1.91 21.16
C ILE A 124 -3.22 -1.73 21.44
N LEU A 125 -2.36 -2.40 20.68
CA LEU A 125 -0.90 -2.31 20.89
C LEU A 125 -0.36 -0.92 20.54
N LEU A 126 -0.93 -0.23 19.53
CA LEU A 126 -0.60 1.18 19.26
C LEU A 126 -0.96 2.09 20.44
N ILE A 127 -2.14 1.92 21.05
CA ILE A 127 -2.54 2.67 22.26
C ILE A 127 -1.58 2.37 23.41
N LEU A 128 -1.31 1.10 23.71
CA LEU A 128 -0.42 0.71 24.81
C LEU A 128 1.01 1.23 24.61
N GLY A 129 1.54 1.13 23.37
CA GLY A 129 2.86 1.64 23.06
C GLY A 129 2.94 3.17 23.19
N SER A 130 1.90 3.90 22.78
CA SER A 130 1.87 5.35 22.94
C SER A 130 1.78 5.81 24.40
N ILE A 131 1.04 5.09 25.25
CA ILE A 131 1.02 5.36 26.72
C ILE A 131 2.43 5.22 27.30
N LEU A 132 3.15 4.14 26.97
CA LEU A 132 4.49 3.92 27.50
C LEU A 132 5.46 5.02 27.10
N LYS A 133 5.39 5.50 25.87
CA LYS A 133 6.27 6.60 25.39
C LYS A 133 6.13 7.88 26.23
N ILE A 134 4.97 8.17 26.82
CA ILE A 134 4.74 9.35 27.66
C ILE A 134 5.68 9.39 28.87
N PHE A 135 6.12 8.22 29.35
CA PHE A 135 7.02 8.11 30.51
C PHE A 135 8.49 8.24 30.15
N ILE A 136 8.83 8.73 28.97
CA ILE A 136 10.21 8.89 28.47
C ILE A 136 11.11 9.72 29.41
N ASN A 137 10.57 10.72 30.08
CA ASN A 137 11.32 11.57 31.02
C ASN A 137 11.72 10.83 32.31
N THR A 138 11.09 9.69 32.61
CA THR A 138 11.48 8.82 33.74
C THR A 138 12.63 7.90 33.34
N SER A 139 12.54 7.28 32.16
CA SER A 139 13.60 6.46 31.58
C SER A 139 13.41 6.36 30.07
N ILE A 140 14.52 6.47 29.33
CA ILE A 140 14.55 6.28 27.88
C ILE A 140 14.08 4.85 27.46
N ALA A 141 14.19 3.87 28.36
CA ALA A 141 13.71 2.51 28.12
C ALA A 141 12.22 2.46 27.77
N PHE A 142 11.40 3.37 28.31
CA PHE A 142 9.98 3.46 27.96
C PHE A 142 9.74 3.85 26.49
N ALA A 143 10.64 4.62 25.88
CA ALA A 143 10.58 4.92 24.46
C ALA A 143 10.84 3.65 23.63
N TYR A 144 11.89 2.90 23.93
CA TYR A 144 12.21 1.65 23.24
C TYR A 144 11.11 0.58 23.39
N ILE A 145 10.65 0.34 24.62
CA ILE A 145 9.59 -0.63 24.91
C ILE A 145 8.28 -0.19 24.21
N GLY A 146 7.95 1.11 24.28
CA GLY A 146 6.77 1.65 23.61
C GLY A 146 6.82 1.47 22.09
N GLN A 147 8.00 1.66 21.45
CA GLN A 147 8.20 1.42 20.03
C GLN A 147 8.06 -0.08 19.68
N ILE A 148 8.66 -0.97 20.47
CA ILE A 148 8.52 -2.43 20.27
C ILE A 148 7.07 -2.85 20.34
N ILE A 149 6.32 -2.42 21.36
CA ILE A 149 4.91 -2.79 21.55
C ILE A 149 4.06 -2.25 20.39
N SER A 150 4.26 -1.00 19.97
CA SER A 150 3.56 -0.43 18.83
C SER A 150 3.84 -1.20 17.52
N ALA A 151 5.05 -1.76 17.38
CA ALA A 151 5.47 -2.47 16.17
C ALA A 151 5.02 -3.93 16.10
N LEU A 152 4.66 -4.58 17.23
CA LEU A 152 4.43 -6.03 17.29
C LEU A 152 3.39 -6.54 16.27
N PHE A 153 2.29 -5.84 16.08
CA PHE A 153 1.24 -6.20 15.14
C PHE A 153 1.11 -5.21 13.96
N GLN A 154 2.09 -4.34 13.76
CA GLN A 154 2.17 -3.47 12.59
C GLN A 154 2.00 -4.21 11.26
N PRO A 155 2.57 -5.43 11.06
CA PRO A 155 2.38 -6.16 9.82
C PRO A 155 0.91 -6.46 9.50
N ALA A 156 0.05 -6.60 10.52
CA ALA A 156 -1.37 -6.77 10.29
C ALA A 156 -2.00 -5.57 9.59
N ILE A 157 -1.54 -4.35 9.88
CA ILE A 157 -1.99 -3.14 9.21
C ILE A 157 -1.40 -3.06 7.80
N LEU A 158 -0.08 -3.20 7.67
CA LEU A 158 0.62 -2.99 6.39
C LEU A 158 0.30 -4.05 5.32
N ASN A 159 -0.10 -5.28 5.73
CA ASN A 159 -0.43 -6.38 4.82
C ASN A 159 -1.93 -6.48 4.52
N SER A 160 -2.75 -5.51 4.96
CA SER A 160 -4.20 -5.57 4.78
C SER A 160 -4.78 -4.72 3.63
N PRO A 161 -4.09 -3.74 3.00
CA PRO A 161 -4.68 -2.88 1.99
C PRO A 161 -5.38 -3.62 0.86
N ALA A 162 -4.68 -4.55 0.19
CA ALA A 162 -5.25 -5.32 -0.90
C ALA A 162 -6.38 -6.26 -0.43
N LYS A 163 -6.28 -6.82 0.78
CA LYS A 163 -7.34 -7.65 1.35
C LYS A 163 -8.61 -6.86 1.65
N ILE A 164 -8.49 -5.62 2.16
CA ILE A 164 -9.63 -4.72 2.37
C ILE A 164 -10.28 -4.39 1.04
N ALA A 165 -9.49 -3.99 0.03
CA ALA A 165 -9.99 -3.69 -1.30
C ALA A 165 -10.72 -4.90 -1.91
N ALA A 166 -10.16 -6.09 -1.80
CA ALA A 166 -10.74 -7.32 -2.29
C ALA A 166 -12.02 -7.75 -1.57
N THR A 167 -12.08 -7.54 -0.24
CA THR A 167 -13.22 -7.97 0.58
C THR A 167 -14.42 -7.05 0.42
N TRP A 168 -14.22 -5.76 0.18
CA TRP A 168 -15.26 -4.74 0.23
C TRP A 168 -15.62 -4.13 -1.12
N PHE A 169 -14.75 -4.28 -2.16
CA PHE A 169 -14.94 -3.65 -3.46
C PHE A 169 -14.83 -4.63 -4.62
N ASN A 170 -15.54 -4.31 -5.72
CA ASN A 170 -15.46 -5.06 -6.96
C ASN A 170 -14.15 -4.78 -7.72
N GLU A 171 -13.87 -5.56 -8.76
CA GLU A 171 -12.66 -5.48 -9.59
C GLU A 171 -12.38 -4.06 -10.14
N LYS A 172 -13.43 -3.32 -10.51
CA LYS A 172 -13.30 -1.99 -11.16
C LYS A 172 -12.76 -0.89 -10.25
N ARG A 173 -12.76 -1.08 -8.91
CA ARG A 173 -12.31 -0.07 -7.93
C ARG A 173 -11.20 -0.59 -7.02
N ARG A 174 -10.73 -1.80 -7.25
CA ARG A 174 -9.81 -2.49 -6.33
C ARG A 174 -8.45 -1.81 -6.28
N VAL A 175 -7.87 -1.46 -7.44
CA VAL A 175 -6.55 -0.79 -7.51
C VAL A 175 -6.59 0.55 -6.81
N LEU A 176 -7.63 1.36 -7.05
CA LEU A 176 -7.79 2.65 -6.40
C LEU A 176 -7.89 2.52 -4.88
N VAL A 177 -8.69 1.57 -4.39
CA VAL A 177 -8.87 1.37 -2.93
C VAL A 177 -7.58 0.85 -2.30
N THR A 178 -6.90 -0.11 -2.91
CA THR A 178 -5.59 -0.60 -2.46
C THR A 178 -4.61 0.56 -2.36
N SER A 179 -4.54 1.40 -3.40
CA SER A 179 -3.65 2.57 -3.42
C SER A 179 -3.97 3.56 -2.30
N ILE A 180 -5.24 3.91 -2.07
CA ILE A 180 -5.66 4.79 -0.98
C ILE A 180 -5.26 4.20 0.38
N CYS A 181 -5.48 2.91 0.58
CA CYS A 181 -5.12 2.22 1.82
C CYS A 181 -3.58 2.17 2.04
N CYS A 182 -2.78 1.96 1.00
CA CYS A 182 -1.32 2.01 1.09
C CYS A 182 -0.83 3.42 1.39
N LEU A 183 -1.36 4.43 0.68
CA LEU A 183 -0.97 5.82 0.83
C LEU A 183 -1.29 6.41 2.20
N SER A 184 -2.27 5.86 2.92
CA SER A 184 -2.61 6.33 4.27
C SER A 184 -1.43 6.26 5.24
N ASN A 185 -0.57 5.25 5.13
CA ASN A 185 0.66 5.15 5.90
C ASN A 185 1.64 6.28 5.55
N THR A 186 1.86 6.52 4.26
CA THR A 186 2.74 7.60 3.77
C THR A 186 2.27 8.97 4.24
N ILE A 187 0.94 9.21 4.24
CA ILE A 187 0.35 10.46 4.77
C ILE A 187 0.59 10.56 6.28
N GLY A 188 0.48 9.45 7.01
CA GLY A 188 0.79 9.39 8.43
C GLY A 188 2.24 9.73 8.74
N VAL A 189 3.18 9.20 7.97
CA VAL A 189 4.62 9.51 8.05
C VAL A 189 4.86 11.01 7.80
N MET A 190 4.29 11.56 6.73
CA MET A 190 4.40 12.97 6.39
C MET A 190 3.85 13.86 7.52
N PHE A 191 2.69 13.52 8.05
CA PHE A 191 2.10 14.25 9.17
C PHE A 191 2.98 14.17 10.43
N GLY A 192 3.53 13.00 10.75
CA GLY A 192 4.45 12.81 11.87
C GLY A 192 5.69 13.70 11.79
N TYR A 193 6.24 13.91 10.57
CA TYR A 193 7.35 14.86 10.36
C TYR A 193 6.95 16.33 10.56
N ILE A 194 5.72 16.71 10.22
CA ILE A 194 5.26 18.10 10.34
C ILE A 194 4.72 18.37 11.75
N PHE A 195 4.05 17.41 12.37
CA PHE A 195 3.29 17.59 13.61
C PHE A 195 4.16 18.09 14.78
N HIS A 196 5.39 17.59 14.91
CA HIS A 196 6.30 18.02 15.97
C HIS A 196 6.70 19.50 15.84
N THR A 197 6.75 20.06 14.62
CA THR A 197 7.17 21.46 14.41
C THR A 197 6.20 22.49 14.98
N PHE A 198 4.94 22.09 15.20
CA PHE A 198 3.93 22.95 15.85
C PHE A 198 4.07 23.02 17.37
N ILE A 199 4.84 22.10 17.97
CA ILE A 199 4.93 21.95 19.42
C ILE A 199 6.33 22.27 19.90
N ILE A 200 7.36 21.87 19.15
CA ILE A 200 8.77 22.00 19.52
C ILE A 200 9.40 23.14 18.72
N GLU A 201 9.69 24.24 19.39
CA GLU A 201 10.35 25.39 18.74
C GLU A 201 11.78 25.06 18.30
N ASP A 202 12.15 25.57 17.11
CA ASP A 202 13.49 25.34 16.53
C ASP A 202 14.62 25.94 17.38
N ASN A 203 14.38 27.02 18.06
CA ASN A 203 15.37 27.76 18.85
C ASN A 203 15.46 27.32 20.31
N THR A 204 14.76 26.24 20.71
CA THR A 204 14.80 25.74 22.09
C THR A 204 16.21 25.29 22.46
N VAL A 205 16.85 26.02 23.40
CA VAL A 205 18.19 25.72 23.94
C VAL A 205 18.10 25.03 25.32
N ASN A 206 17.03 25.27 26.05
CA ASN A 206 16.85 24.74 27.42
C ASN A 206 16.37 23.29 27.40
N PRO A 207 17.15 22.34 27.96
CA PRO A 207 16.77 20.90 27.99
C PRO A 207 15.45 20.63 28.70
N ARG A 208 15.12 21.42 29.75
CA ARG A 208 13.88 21.23 30.51
C ARG A 208 12.66 21.60 29.71
N ILE A 209 12.75 22.70 28.94
CA ILE A 209 11.67 23.15 28.05
C ILE A 209 11.47 22.09 26.96
N PHE A 210 12.54 21.68 26.28
CA PHE A 210 12.46 20.64 25.25
C PHE A 210 11.81 19.34 25.75
N LYS A 211 12.23 18.84 26.94
CA LYS A 211 11.67 17.60 27.52
C LYS A 211 10.19 17.72 27.85
N ASN A 212 9.72 18.90 28.26
CA ASN A 212 8.30 19.14 28.51
C ASN A 212 7.51 19.22 27.20
N ASP A 213 8.00 19.95 26.19
CA ASP A 213 7.35 20.07 24.89
C ASP A 213 7.31 18.73 24.17
N PHE A 214 8.40 17.94 24.25
CA PHE A 214 8.43 16.61 23.68
C PHE A 214 7.45 15.65 24.39
N ARG A 215 7.32 15.75 25.71
CA ARG A 215 6.30 15.00 26.46
C ARG A 215 4.89 15.43 26.05
N LEU A 216 4.63 16.73 25.85
CA LEU A 216 3.36 17.24 25.35
C LEU A 216 3.07 16.67 23.95
N TYR A 217 4.05 16.64 23.06
CA TYR A 217 3.96 16.03 21.75
C TYR A 217 3.51 14.55 21.86
N LEU A 218 4.12 13.76 22.74
CA LEU A 218 3.76 12.36 22.97
C LEU A 218 2.35 12.19 23.56
N ILE A 219 1.91 13.11 24.43
CA ILE A 219 0.53 13.11 24.97
C ILE A 219 -0.48 13.39 23.86
N LEU A 220 -0.19 14.34 22.98
CA LEU A 220 -1.07 14.64 21.83
C LEU A 220 -1.08 13.48 20.82
N GLU A 221 0.08 12.86 20.55
CA GLU A 221 0.17 11.64 19.74
C GLU A 221 -0.70 10.52 20.33
N PHE A 222 -0.62 10.29 21.63
CA PHE A 222 -1.47 9.31 22.34
C PHE A 222 -2.97 9.65 22.22
N ALA A 223 -3.36 10.93 22.38
CA ALA A 223 -4.74 11.34 22.28
C ALA A 223 -5.32 11.08 20.89
N ILE A 224 -4.59 11.47 19.83
CA ILE A 224 -4.99 11.24 18.43
C ILE A 224 -5.05 9.73 18.16
N THR A 225 -4.05 8.96 18.60
CA THR A 225 -4.01 7.49 18.48
C THR A 225 -5.23 6.85 19.13
N SER A 226 -5.56 7.25 20.36
CA SER A 226 -6.70 6.71 21.10
C SER A 226 -8.03 6.99 20.39
N ILE A 227 -8.23 8.21 19.90
CA ILE A 227 -9.46 8.59 19.20
C ILE A 227 -9.62 7.75 17.93
N PHE A 228 -8.59 7.64 17.10
CA PHE A 228 -8.67 6.92 15.82
C PHE A 228 -8.76 5.41 16.01
N CYS A 229 -8.02 4.85 16.96
CA CYS A 229 -8.11 3.43 17.30
C CYS A 229 -9.48 3.07 17.90
N LEU A 230 -10.04 3.89 18.77
CA LEU A 230 -11.40 3.67 19.31
C LEU A 230 -12.45 3.74 18.19
N PHE A 231 -12.32 4.72 17.28
CA PHE A 231 -13.20 4.80 16.12
C PHE A 231 -13.12 3.53 15.26
N PHE A 232 -11.90 3.02 15.01
CA PHE A 232 -11.69 1.75 14.34
C PHE A 232 -12.35 0.57 15.09
N ILE A 233 -12.13 0.45 16.40
CA ILE A 233 -12.65 -0.64 17.23
C ILE A 233 -14.18 -0.73 17.18
N ILE A 234 -14.84 0.42 17.20
CA ILE A 234 -16.32 0.51 17.21
C ILE A 234 -16.93 0.15 15.85
N PHE A 235 -16.36 0.66 14.76
CA PHE A 235 -17.02 0.61 13.44
C PHE A 235 -16.50 -0.48 12.51
N MET A 236 -15.35 -1.13 12.76
CA MET A 236 -14.81 -2.13 11.87
C MET A 236 -15.62 -3.42 11.86
N ARG A 237 -15.98 -3.89 10.67
CA ARG A 237 -16.61 -5.20 10.42
C ARG A 237 -15.69 -6.10 9.60
N GLU A 238 -15.86 -7.42 9.77
CA GLU A 238 -15.02 -8.43 9.11
C GLU A 238 -15.23 -8.47 7.59
N LYS A 239 -16.49 -8.47 7.16
CA LYS A 239 -16.89 -8.64 5.77
C LYS A 239 -18.28 -8.05 5.50
N PRO A 240 -18.60 -7.71 4.25
CA PRO A 240 -19.95 -7.32 3.86
C PRO A 240 -20.92 -8.52 3.94
N THR A 241 -22.21 -8.23 4.02
CA THR A 241 -23.28 -9.24 3.98
C THR A 241 -23.26 -10.02 2.67
N ASN A 242 -23.07 -9.33 1.54
CA ASN A 242 -22.92 -9.91 0.23
C ASN A 242 -21.49 -9.71 -0.28
N PRO A 243 -20.76 -10.76 -0.69
CA PRO A 243 -19.42 -10.61 -1.22
C PRO A 243 -19.45 -9.84 -2.53
N PRO A 244 -18.51 -8.88 -2.76
CA PRO A 244 -18.50 -8.03 -3.93
C PRO A 244 -17.97 -8.71 -5.20
N SER A 245 -17.33 -9.88 -5.07
CA SER A 245 -16.80 -10.65 -6.19
C SER A 245 -16.77 -12.15 -5.90
N ASN A 246 -16.81 -12.94 -6.96
CA ASN A 246 -16.82 -14.40 -6.88
C ASN A 246 -15.47 -14.99 -6.46
N SER A 247 -14.36 -14.34 -6.80
CA SER A 247 -13.02 -14.74 -6.34
C SER A 247 -12.92 -14.82 -4.81
N GLN A 248 -13.65 -13.99 -4.08
CA GLN A 248 -13.70 -14.01 -2.61
C GLN A 248 -14.49 -15.21 -2.06
N LYS A 249 -15.45 -15.77 -2.80
CA LYS A 249 -16.17 -17.00 -2.41
C LYS A 249 -15.20 -18.19 -2.41
N ASN A 250 -14.29 -18.27 -3.38
CA ASN A 250 -13.41 -19.43 -3.62
C ASN A 250 -12.15 -19.44 -2.73
N ILE A 251 -11.69 -18.29 -2.24
CA ILE A 251 -10.57 -18.25 -1.28
C ILE A 251 -10.89 -19.07 -0.02
N LYS A 252 -12.15 -19.10 0.41
CA LYS A 252 -12.58 -19.86 1.60
C LYS A 252 -12.41 -21.36 1.46
N THR A 253 -12.56 -21.92 0.25
CA THR A 253 -12.43 -23.36 0.01
C THR A 253 -10.98 -23.86 0.05
N ASN A 254 -10.00 -22.98 -0.12
CA ASN A 254 -8.57 -23.31 -0.13
C ASN A 254 -7.86 -23.10 1.23
N GLN A 255 -8.58 -22.82 2.31
CA GLN A 255 -8.00 -22.49 3.62
C GLN A 255 -7.21 -23.63 4.31
N ASN A 256 -7.26 -24.86 3.81
CA ASN A 256 -6.61 -26.02 4.43
C ASN A 256 -5.11 -26.15 4.14
N LYS A 257 -4.50 -25.28 3.33
CA LYS A 257 -3.07 -25.33 3.04
C LYS A 257 -2.26 -24.62 4.13
N SER A 258 -1.10 -25.19 4.49
CA SER A 258 -0.16 -24.55 5.40
C SER A 258 0.41 -23.26 4.79
N THR A 259 0.48 -22.18 5.57
CA THR A 259 1.06 -20.89 5.14
C THR A 259 2.50 -21.05 4.64
N CYS A 260 3.30 -21.93 5.27
CA CYS A 260 4.65 -22.22 4.80
C CYS A 260 4.67 -22.83 3.39
N GLN A 261 3.70 -23.68 3.06
CA GLN A 261 3.57 -24.23 1.69
C GLN A 261 3.13 -23.17 0.69
N GLU A 262 2.28 -22.24 1.11
CA GLU A 262 1.84 -21.11 0.29
C GLU A 262 3.04 -20.17 -0.01
N ILE A 263 3.83 -19.80 1.00
CA ILE A 263 5.07 -19.00 0.83
C ILE A 263 6.08 -19.74 -0.07
N GLY A 264 6.29 -21.05 0.12
CA GLY A 264 7.16 -21.85 -0.73
C GLY A 264 6.74 -21.79 -2.20
N LYS A 265 5.43 -21.88 -2.50
CA LYS A 265 4.90 -21.75 -3.86
C LYS A 265 5.12 -20.35 -4.44
N LEU A 266 4.94 -19.29 -3.64
CA LEU A 266 5.23 -17.93 -4.06
C LEU A 266 6.68 -17.75 -4.50
N LEU A 267 7.62 -18.20 -3.67
CA LEU A 267 9.05 -18.09 -3.95
C LEU A 267 9.50 -18.96 -5.14
N CYS A 268 8.78 -20.02 -5.48
CA CYS A 268 9.02 -20.84 -6.68
C CYS A 268 8.45 -20.19 -7.95
N ASP A 269 7.42 -19.34 -7.86
CA ASP A 269 6.84 -18.66 -9.03
C ASP A 269 7.82 -17.61 -9.58
N LYS A 270 8.21 -17.76 -10.86
CA LYS A 270 9.15 -16.88 -11.53
C LYS A 270 8.64 -15.43 -11.63
N ASN A 271 7.35 -15.25 -11.91
CA ASN A 271 6.74 -13.93 -12.07
C ASN A 271 6.67 -13.22 -10.72
N PHE A 272 6.31 -13.95 -9.67
CA PHE A 272 6.34 -13.43 -8.31
C PHE A 272 7.75 -12.99 -7.89
N ARG A 273 8.78 -13.79 -8.18
CA ARG A 273 10.17 -13.42 -7.82
C ARG A 273 10.63 -12.13 -8.50
N TYR A 274 10.29 -11.92 -9.77
CA TYR A 274 10.64 -10.67 -10.44
C TYR A 274 9.93 -9.47 -9.78
N LEU A 275 8.67 -9.62 -9.47
CA LEU A 275 7.90 -8.56 -8.81
C LEU A 275 8.40 -8.31 -7.37
N PHE A 276 8.69 -9.38 -6.63
CA PHE A 276 9.28 -9.33 -5.28
C PHE A 276 10.57 -8.51 -5.26
N ILE A 277 11.55 -8.85 -6.10
CA ILE A 277 12.83 -8.14 -6.15
C ILE A 277 12.62 -6.68 -6.56
N SER A 278 11.80 -6.44 -7.58
CA SER A 278 11.53 -5.09 -8.06
C SER A 278 10.91 -4.19 -7.00
N LEU A 279 9.81 -4.63 -6.36
CA LEU A 279 9.13 -3.85 -5.34
C LEU A 279 10.01 -3.66 -4.10
N SER A 280 10.75 -4.71 -3.70
CA SER A 280 11.68 -4.60 -2.57
C SER A 280 12.75 -3.54 -2.80
N CYS A 281 13.28 -3.44 -4.01
CA CYS A 281 14.27 -2.41 -4.35
C CYS A 281 13.67 -0.99 -4.31
N ILE A 282 12.48 -0.77 -4.87
CA ILE A 282 11.84 0.55 -4.92
C ILE A 282 11.41 1.00 -3.53
N VAL A 283 10.73 0.13 -2.78
CA VAL A 283 10.27 0.50 -1.43
C VAL A 283 11.44 0.60 -0.46
N GLY A 284 12.45 -0.26 -0.62
CA GLY A 284 13.72 -0.15 0.11
C GLY A 284 14.35 1.23 -0.11
N PHE A 285 14.41 1.72 -1.36
CA PHE A 285 14.87 3.08 -1.67
C PHE A 285 14.01 4.15 -0.97
N ILE A 286 12.67 4.05 -1.03
CA ILE A 286 11.77 4.99 -0.37
C ILE A 286 12.05 5.02 1.14
N ASN A 287 12.23 3.87 1.79
CA ASN A 287 12.55 3.76 3.21
C ASN A 287 13.92 4.36 3.56
N ILE A 288 14.94 4.13 2.73
CA ILE A 288 16.26 4.74 2.90
C ILE A 288 16.14 6.25 2.88
N ILE A 289 15.48 6.80 1.86
CA ILE A 289 15.32 8.24 1.72
C ILE A 289 14.48 8.80 2.88
N ALA A 290 13.36 8.18 3.23
CA ALA A 290 12.55 8.64 4.37
C ALA A 290 13.36 8.76 5.66
N THR A 291 14.30 7.85 5.91
CA THR A 291 15.08 7.84 7.15
C THR A 291 16.25 8.84 7.13
N ILE A 292 16.94 8.96 5.99
CA ILE A 292 18.24 9.67 5.97
C ILE A 292 18.22 11.02 5.23
N PHE A 293 17.09 11.42 4.63
CA PHE A 293 17.02 12.58 3.73
C PHE A 293 17.52 13.87 4.37
N ASN A 294 17.05 14.21 5.58
CA ASN A 294 17.47 15.42 6.29
C ASN A 294 18.98 15.40 6.57
N SER A 295 19.49 14.31 7.10
CA SER A 295 20.92 14.14 7.36
C SER A 295 21.77 14.22 6.08
N TYR A 296 21.24 13.74 4.95
CA TYR A 296 21.91 13.78 3.66
C TYR A 296 21.92 15.22 3.10
N MET A 297 20.81 15.94 3.18
CA MET A 297 20.67 17.33 2.72
C MET A 297 21.55 18.29 3.54
N ALA A 298 21.73 18.04 4.84
CA ALA A 298 22.62 18.80 5.70
C ALA A 298 24.08 18.82 5.19
N MET A 299 24.56 17.76 4.51
CA MET A 299 25.89 17.72 3.89
C MET A 299 26.06 18.76 2.77
N TYR A 300 24.96 19.22 2.18
CA TYR A 300 24.91 20.24 1.13
C TYR A 300 24.49 21.61 1.67
N LYS A 301 24.53 21.80 3.01
CA LYS A 301 24.14 23.03 3.71
C LYS A 301 22.68 23.44 3.51
N ILE A 302 21.81 22.46 3.23
CA ILE A 302 20.36 22.64 3.23
C ILE A 302 19.87 22.43 4.67
N THR A 303 19.05 23.36 5.18
CA THR A 303 18.54 23.33 6.56
C THR A 303 17.50 22.20 6.72
N ASP A 304 17.34 21.72 7.97
CA ASP A 304 16.35 20.67 8.28
C ASP A 304 14.93 21.06 7.88
N SER A 305 14.56 22.34 8.09
CA SER A 305 13.26 22.87 7.67
C SER A 305 13.07 22.81 6.14
N GLN A 306 14.11 23.23 5.37
CA GLN A 306 14.06 23.17 3.91
C GLN A 306 13.94 21.72 3.39
N ALA A 307 14.71 20.80 3.97
CA ALA A 307 14.64 19.39 3.62
C ALA A 307 13.26 18.77 3.94
N SER A 308 12.68 19.14 5.08
CA SER A 308 11.33 18.71 5.49
C SER A 308 10.24 19.23 4.56
N TYR A 309 10.31 20.48 4.11
CA TYR A 309 9.39 21.03 3.11
C TYR A 309 9.51 20.32 1.77
N ILE A 310 10.73 20.06 1.30
CA ILE A 310 10.97 19.32 0.05
C ILE A 310 10.34 17.91 0.16
N SER A 311 10.61 17.21 1.25
CA SER A 311 10.06 15.85 1.47
C SER A 311 8.53 15.89 1.56
N GLY A 312 7.94 16.88 2.25
CA GLY A 312 6.49 17.04 2.33
C GLY A 312 5.84 17.24 0.96
N ILE A 313 6.34 18.17 0.16
CA ILE A 313 5.82 18.45 -1.19
C ILE A 313 5.97 17.22 -2.10
N ALA A 314 7.13 16.54 -2.03
CA ALA A 314 7.38 15.34 -2.80
C ALA A 314 6.39 14.21 -2.48
N ASN A 315 6.08 13.99 -1.21
CA ASN A 315 5.09 12.99 -0.81
C ASN A 315 3.67 13.35 -1.27
N VAL A 316 3.25 14.63 -1.16
CA VAL A 316 1.94 15.08 -1.69
C VAL A 316 1.85 14.80 -3.18
N PHE A 317 2.88 15.13 -3.96
CA PHE A 317 2.91 14.87 -5.39
C PHE A 317 2.90 13.36 -5.70
N GLY A 318 3.64 12.54 -4.92
CA GLY A 318 3.62 11.08 -5.01
C GLY A 318 2.22 10.48 -4.78
N ILE A 319 1.46 11.05 -3.83
CA ILE A 319 0.07 10.64 -3.58
C ILE A 319 -0.83 10.95 -4.78
N ILE A 320 -0.75 12.16 -5.33
CA ILE A 320 -1.55 12.59 -6.48
C ILE A 320 -1.27 11.70 -7.69
N THR A 321 0.00 11.48 -8.01
CA THR A 321 0.40 10.64 -9.15
C THR A 321 -0.01 9.18 -8.95
N SER A 322 0.07 8.65 -7.74
CA SER A 322 -0.34 7.28 -7.42
C SER A 322 -1.84 7.07 -7.60
N ILE A 323 -2.67 7.99 -7.13
CA ILE A 323 -4.12 7.95 -7.34
C ILE A 323 -4.44 8.06 -8.83
N GLY A 324 -3.75 8.94 -9.56
CA GLY A 324 -3.91 9.07 -11.01
C GLY A 324 -3.61 7.77 -11.76
N VAL A 325 -2.49 7.12 -11.45
CA VAL A 325 -2.10 5.83 -12.03
C VAL A 325 -3.11 4.74 -11.69
N ALA A 326 -3.57 4.67 -10.44
CA ALA A 326 -4.58 3.69 -10.01
C ALA A 326 -5.90 3.83 -10.79
N ILE A 327 -6.37 5.08 -11.00
CA ILE A 327 -7.58 5.35 -11.82
C ILE A 327 -7.38 4.94 -13.28
N ILE A 328 -6.19 5.18 -13.85
CA ILE A 328 -5.87 4.77 -15.22
C ILE A 328 -5.94 3.25 -15.36
N ILE A 329 -5.32 2.52 -14.42
CA ILE A 329 -5.33 1.06 -14.43
C ILE A 329 -6.76 0.52 -14.27
N ASP A 330 -7.54 1.06 -13.32
CA ASP A 330 -8.92 0.61 -13.07
C ASP A 330 -9.85 0.81 -14.27
N LYS A 331 -9.64 1.88 -15.04
CA LYS A 331 -10.44 2.16 -16.26
C LYS A 331 -10.02 1.37 -17.48
N THR A 332 -8.85 0.72 -17.46
CA THR A 332 -8.34 -0.01 -18.61
C THR A 332 -8.99 -1.40 -18.71
N ILE A 333 -9.40 -1.79 -19.90
CA ILE A 333 -10.05 -3.10 -20.16
C ILE A 333 -9.02 -4.23 -20.09
N ASP A 334 -7.88 -4.10 -20.80
CA ASP A 334 -6.79 -5.08 -20.75
C ASP A 334 -5.72 -4.62 -19.75
N LYS A 335 -5.91 -4.95 -18.49
CA LYS A 335 -5.02 -4.57 -17.39
C LYS A 335 -3.66 -5.27 -17.46
N THR A 336 -3.56 -6.46 -18.06
CA THR A 336 -2.39 -7.34 -17.93
C THR A 336 -1.09 -6.65 -18.36
N LYS A 337 -1.04 -6.15 -19.59
CA LYS A 337 0.17 -5.48 -20.08
C LYS A 337 0.31 -4.03 -19.61
N VAL A 338 -0.80 -3.40 -19.23
CA VAL A 338 -0.81 -2.00 -18.79
C VAL A 338 -0.14 -1.82 -17.44
N TYR A 339 -0.35 -2.71 -16.48
CA TYR A 339 0.37 -2.68 -15.19
C TYR A 339 1.87 -2.58 -15.39
N THR A 340 2.48 -3.57 -16.05
CA THR A 340 3.92 -3.61 -16.21
C THR A 340 4.48 -2.50 -17.08
N LYS A 341 3.73 -2.04 -18.10
CA LYS A 341 4.14 -0.88 -18.89
C LYS A 341 4.22 0.39 -18.04
N ILE A 342 3.18 0.69 -17.24
CA ILE A 342 3.17 1.87 -16.38
C ILE A 342 4.30 1.78 -15.35
N LEU A 343 4.45 0.63 -14.67
CA LEU A 343 5.52 0.44 -13.68
C LEU A 343 6.91 0.62 -14.31
N LEU A 344 7.15 0.12 -15.53
CA LEU A 344 8.39 0.31 -16.26
C LEU A 344 8.66 1.78 -16.59
N HIS A 345 7.68 2.51 -17.13
CA HIS A 345 7.86 3.93 -17.46
C HIS A 345 8.13 4.77 -16.21
N CYS A 346 7.38 4.52 -15.12
CA CYS A 346 7.62 5.18 -13.84
C CYS A 346 9.04 4.91 -13.31
N ASN A 347 9.55 3.68 -13.43
CA ASN A 347 10.89 3.33 -12.98
C ASN A 347 11.98 3.99 -13.85
N ILE A 348 11.82 4.00 -15.17
CA ILE A 348 12.75 4.68 -16.09
C ILE A 348 12.82 6.18 -15.76
N ILE A 349 11.69 6.82 -15.53
CA ILE A 349 11.64 8.24 -15.14
C ILE A 349 12.37 8.45 -13.81
N SER A 350 12.11 7.61 -12.80
CA SER A 350 12.74 7.71 -11.49
C SER A 350 14.27 7.60 -11.57
N ILE A 351 14.80 6.62 -12.32
CA ILE A 351 16.25 6.41 -12.43
C ILE A 351 16.94 7.57 -13.17
N LEU A 352 16.34 8.06 -14.27
CA LEU A 352 16.90 9.17 -15.02
C LEU A 352 16.94 10.45 -14.19
N LEU A 353 15.86 10.77 -13.49
CA LEU A 353 15.79 11.93 -12.60
C LEU A 353 16.77 11.81 -11.44
N TYR A 354 16.95 10.62 -10.88
CA TYR A 354 17.88 10.41 -9.77
C TYR A 354 19.34 10.57 -10.21
N ILE A 355 19.70 10.09 -11.42
CA ILE A 355 21.03 10.32 -12.03
C ILE A 355 21.28 11.82 -12.22
N VAL A 356 20.31 12.54 -12.79
CA VAL A 356 20.40 13.99 -12.99
C VAL A 356 20.58 14.71 -11.65
N THR A 357 19.81 14.33 -10.64
CA THR A 357 19.93 14.90 -9.27
C THR A 357 21.32 14.70 -8.69
N THR A 358 21.88 13.49 -8.85
CA THR A 358 23.25 13.18 -8.37
C THR A 358 24.29 14.06 -9.03
N ILE A 359 24.21 14.27 -10.35
CA ILE A 359 25.15 15.10 -11.11
C ILE A 359 25.02 16.58 -10.68
N ILE A 360 23.80 17.07 -10.46
CA ILE A 360 23.55 18.47 -10.05
C ILE A 360 24.07 18.71 -8.64
N LEU A 361 23.87 17.78 -7.70
CA LEU A 361 24.37 17.88 -6.32
C LEU A 361 25.89 18.06 -6.25
N GLU A 362 26.63 17.46 -7.20
CA GLU A 362 28.09 17.59 -7.24
C GLU A 362 28.60 18.88 -7.89
N LYS A 363 27.90 19.33 -8.94
CA LYS A 363 28.40 20.42 -9.80
C LYS A 363 27.94 21.80 -9.38
N VAL A 364 26.72 21.92 -8.81
CA VAL A 364 26.08 23.22 -8.55
C VAL A 364 26.29 23.65 -7.10
N LYS A 365 27.00 24.77 -6.89
CA LYS A 365 27.22 25.41 -5.58
C LYS A 365 26.46 26.74 -5.47
N SER A 366 25.18 26.76 -5.81
CA SER A 366 24.36 27.99 -5.79
C SER A 366 23.39 28.01 -4.60
N LYS A 367 22.99 29.21 -4.14
CA LYS A 367 21.91 29.36 -3.15
C LYS A 367 20.58 28.83 -3.62
N SER A 368 20.33 28.77 -4.94
CA SER A 368 19.11 28.21 -5.55
C SER A 368 19.12 26.68 -5.68
N LEU A 369 20.20 26.02 -5.24
CA LEU A 369 20.36 24.57 -5.37
C LEU A 369 19.21 23.81 -4.71
N TYR A 370 18.72 24.27 -3.55
CA TYR A 370 17.64 23.59 -2.82
C TYR A 370 16.32 23.55 -3.61
N ILE A 371 16.02 24.59 -4.42
CA ILE A 371 14.80 24.63 -5.24
C ILE A 371 14.89 23.57 -6.35
N ILE A 372 16.04 23.53 -7.05
CA ILE A 372 16.27 22.58 -8.14
C ILE A 372 16.19 21.14 -7.61
N ILE A 373 16.85 20.85 -6.49
CA ILE A 373 16.80 19.55 -5.82
C ILE A 373 15.36 19.25 -5.41
N GLY A 374 14.63 20.23 -4.86
CA GLY A 374 13.25 20.07 -4.45
C GLY A 374 12.34 19.64 -5.60
N VAL A 375 12.47 20.27 -6.77
CA VAL A 375 11.69 19.92 -7.97
C VAL A 375 12.05 18.50 -8.45
N LEU A 376 13.35 18.20 -8.59
CA LEU A 376 13.80 16.89 -9.06
C LEU A 376 13.37 15.79 -8.08
N PHE A 377 13.53 16.00 -6.79
CA PHE A 377 13.15 15.03 -5.79
C PHE A 377 11.63 14.79 -5.77
N THR A 378 10.83 15.85 -5.93
CA THR A 378 9.37 15.76 -6.08
C THR A 378 8.98 14.88 -7.26
N LEU A 379 9.64 15.02 -8.40
CA LEU A 379 9.40 14.19 -9.58
C LEU A 379 9.84 12.73 -9.38
N ILE A 380 10.95 12.50 -8.67
CA ILE A 380 11.43 11.14 -8.34
C ILE A 380 10.41 10.41 -7.47
N ILE A 381 9.98 11.02 -6.38
CA ILE A 381 8.98 10.42 -5.49
C ILE A 381 7.64 10.27 -6.21
N GLY A 382 7.25 11.26 -7.02
CA GLY A 382 6.05 11.21 -7.85
C GLY A 382 6.02 10.06 -8.86
N SER A 383 7.18 9.58 -9.31
CA SER A 383 7.28 8.40 -10.17
C SER A 383 7.51 7.09 -9.41
N ALA A 384 8.13 7.12 -8.23
CA ALA A 384 8.41 5.92 -7.43
C ALA A 384 7.20 5.40 -6.64
N VAL A 385 6.40 6.29 -6.03
CA VAL A 385 5.26 5.88 -5.18
C VAL A 385 4.18 5.11 -5.95
N PRO A 386 3.79 5.45 -7.19
CA PRO A 386 2.86 4.66 -7.98
C PRO A 386 3.31 3.21 -8.21
N ILE A 387 4.63 2.96 -8.31
CA ILE A 387 5.17 1.60 -8.48
C ILE A 387 4.83 0.76 -7.25
N TYR A 388 5.00 1.30 -6.06
CA TYR A 388 4.67 0.62 -4.82
C TYR A 388 3.17 0.28 -4.74
N THR A 389 2.31 1.28 -4.86
CA THR A 389 0.87 1.11 -4.61
C THR A 389 0.18 0.22 -5.63
N SER A 390 0.47 0.41 -6.93
CA SER A 390 -0.07 -0.43 -8.00
C SER A 390 0.60 -1.81 -8.04
N GLY A 391 1.87 -1.88 -7.63
CA GLY A 391 2.61 -3.13 -7.52
C GLY A 391 2.03 -4.07 -6.47
N MET A 392 1.55 -3.57 -5.32
CA MET A 392 0.91 -4.37 -4.28
C MET A 392 -0.39 -5.01 -4.79
N ASP A 393 -1.21 -4.29 -5.55
CA ASP A 393 -2.40 -4.87 -6.18
C ASP A 393 -2.03 -5.94 -7.23
N LEU A 394 -1.02 -5.68 -8.06
CA LEU A 394 -0.52 -6.64 -9.06
C LEU A 394 0.00 -7.94 -8.41
N VAL A 395 0.61 -7.87 -7.23
CA VAL A 395 1.01 -9.05 -6.46
C VAL A 395 -0.18 -9.94 -6.21
N CYS A 396 -1.27 -9.39 -5.67
CA CYS A 396 -2.48 -10.15 -5.35
C CYS A 396 -3.17 -10.72 -6.58
N GLU A 397 -3.11 -10.02 -7.71
CA GLU A 397 -3.65 -10.50 -9.00
C GLU A 397 -2.90 -11.72 -9.53
N ILE A 398 -1.56 -11.74 -9.44
CA ILE A 398 -0.72 -12.83 -9.95
C ILE A 398 -0.76 -14.04 -9.00
N THR A 399 -0.79 -13.82 -7.69
CA THR A 399 -0.62 -14.87 -6.68
C THR A 399 -1.90 -15.62 -6.33
N TYR A 400 -3.07 -15.14 -6.78
CA TYR A 400 -4.34 -15.85 -6.56
C TYR A 400 -4.23 -17.35 -6.88
N PRO A 401 -4.79 -18.28 -6.06
CA PRO A 401 -5.69 -18.06 -4.93
C PRO A 401 -5.04 -17.99 -3.53
N ILE A 402 -3.75 -17.63 -3.45
CA ILE A 402 -3.07 -17.44 -2.16
C ILE A 402 -3.65 -16.20 -1.47
N GLY A 403 -3.72 -16.21 -0.14
CA GLY A 403 -4.27 -15.10 0.63
C GLY A 403 -3.54 -13.77 0.38
N GLU A 404 -4.30 -12.70 0.23
CA GLU A 404 -3.77 -11.37 -0.12
C GLU A 404 -2.75 -10.89 0.92
N SER A 405 -3.07 -11.03 2.22
CA SER A 405 -2.16 -10.60 3.28
C SER A 405 -0.89 -11.45 3.36
N THR A 406 -0.94 -12.72 2.98
CA THR A 406 0.24 -13.59 2.88
C THR A 406 1.14 -13.12 1.74
N SER A 407 0.58 -12.84 0.58
CA SER A 407 1.33 -12.38 -0.60
C SER A 407 1.96 -11.02 -0.37
N ASP A 408 1.19 -10.06 0.14
CA ASP A 408 1.66 -8.71 0.51
C ASP A 408 2.72 -8.77 1.61
N GLY A 409 2.53 -9.63 2.61
CA GLY A 409 3.46 -9.81 3.71
C GLY A 409 4.84 -10.28 3.27
N VAL A 410 4.93 -11.19 2.28
CA VAL A 410 6.21 -11.62 1.72
C VAL A 410 6.91 -10.47 1.00
N ILE A 411 6.20 -9.68 0.20
CA ILE A 411 6.76 -8.49 -0.46
C ILE A 411 7.28 -7.49 0.57
N MET A 412 6.48 -7.21 1.59
CA MET A 412 6.85 -6.25 2.64
C MET A 412 8.05 -6.71 3.48
N ILE A 413 8.25 -8.01 3.69
CA ILE A 413 9.48 -8.53 4.31
C ILE A 413 10.70 -8.13 3.48
N GLY A 414 10.66 -8.32 2.15
CA GLY A 414 11.72 -7.89 1.26
C GLY A 414 11.97 -6.37 1.31
N ASN A 415 10.89 -5.58 1.33
CA ASN A 415 10.93 -4.12 1.44
C ASN A 415 11.63 -3.66 2.72
N GLN A 416 11.24 -4.21 3.87
CA GLN A 416 11.83 -3.85 5.16
C GLN A 416 13.29 -4.31 5.28
N PHE A 417 13.59 -5.52 4.79
CA PHE A 417 14.96 -6.04 4.79
C PHE A 417 15.91 -5.14 3.97
N LEU A 418 15.54 -4.82 2.72
CA LEU A 418 16.35 -3.93 1.88
C LEU A 418 16.42 -2.50 2.43
N GLY A 419 15.36 -2.03 3.07
CA GLY A 419 15.36 -0.74 3.77
C GLY A 419 16.40 -0.71 4.89
N ILE A 420 16.39 -1.70 5.80
CA ILE A 420 17.36 -1.81 6.91
C ILE A 420 18.79 -1.89 6.37
N VAL A 421 19.04 -2.82 5.46
CA VAL A 421 20.38 -3.01 4.86
C VAL A 421 20.85 -1.73 4.18
N GLY A 422 19.97 -1.06 3.43
CA GLY A 422 20.28 0.17 2.74
C GLY A 422 20.57 1.35 3.69
N ILE A 423 19.82 1.49 4.77
CA ILE A 423 20.08 2.52 5.81
C ILE A 423 21.45 2.27 6.44
N ILE A 424 21.75 1.03 6.82
CA ILE A 424 23.05 0.68 7.41
C ILE A 424 24.18 0.94 6.43
N ILE A 425 24.08 0.47 5.18
CA ILE A 425 25.11 0.68 4.15
C ILE A 425 25.32 2.18 3.93
N THR A 426 24.27 2.95 3.76
CA THR A 426 24.42 4.39 3.50
C THR A 426 24.95 5.16 4.72
N ALA A 427 24.66 4.73 5.96
CA ALA A 427 25.25 5.28 7.17
C ALA A 427 26.76 4.98 7.25
N LEU A 428 27.15 3.71 6.99
CA LEU A 428 28.57 3.29 6.97
C LEU A 428 29.34 4.03 5.89
N LEU A 429 28.83 4.11 4.66
CA LEU A 429 29.47 4.82 3.57
C LEU A 429 29.73 6.29 3.91
N ARG A 430 28.78 6.95 4.57
CA ARG A 430 28.95 8.36 5.02
C ARG A 430 29.98 8.50 6.13
N THR A 431 30.09 7.52 7.01
CA THR A 431 31.01 7.59 8.15
C THR A 431 32.44 7.34 7.73
N PHE A 432 32.67 6.29 6.93
CA PHE A 432 34.01 5.86 6.54
C PHE A 432 34.56 6.56 5.28
N LEU A 433 33.68 6.96 4.36
CA LEU A 433 34.05 7.53 3.07
C LEU A 433 33.58 8.98 2.91
N LYS A 434 33.86 9.82 3.92
CA LYS A 434 33.45 11.24 3.96
C LYS A 434 33.79 12.04 2.70
N ASN A 435 34.87 11.65 1.98
CA ASN A 435 35.33 12.32 0.75
C ASN A 435 34.51 11.92 -0.49
N ILE A 436 33.72 10.84 -0.43
CA ILE A 436 33.00 10.28 -1.58
C ILE A 436 31.49 10.35 -1.29
N LYS A 437 30.94 11.57 -1.31
CA LYS A 437 29.53 11.85 -0.99
C LYS A 437 28.54 11.14 -1.93
N TYR A 438 28.95 10.90 -3.18
CA TYR A 438 28.10 10.30 -4.21
C TYR A 438 27.95 8.75 -4.11
N LEU A 439 28.74 8.09 -3.25
CA LEU A 439 28.73 6.63 -3.20
C LEU A 439 27.39 6.06 -2.70
N SER A 440 26.72 6.79 -1.79
CA SER A 440 25.36 6.45 -1.37
C SER A 440 24.35 6.57 -2.51
N ASN A 441 24.55 7.52 -3.42
CA ASN A 441 23.68 7.69 -4.59
C ASN A 441 23.87 6.58 -5.61
N ILE A 442 25.12 6.09 -5.80
CA ILE A 442 25.40 4.94 -6.66
C ILE A 442 24.63 3.70 -6.16
N PHE A 443 24.60 3.49 -4.86
CA PHE A 443 23.83 2.37 -4.28
C PHE A 443 22.32 2.50 -4.59
N CYS A 444 21.74 3.69 -4.47
CA CYS A 444 20.35 3.93 -4.83
C CYS A 444 20.08 3.74 -6.34
N ILE A 445 20.99 4.18 -7.22
CA ILE A 445 20.90 3.95 -8.66
C ILE A 445 20.94 2.42 -8.98
N LEU A 446 21.76 1.67 -8.25
CA LEU A 446 21.82 0.22 -8.39
C LEU A 446 20.48 -0.44 -8.04
N LEU A 447 19.82 -0.02 -6.95
CA LEU A 447 18.50 -0.53 -6.58
C LEU A 447 17.46 -0.27 -7.68
N PHE A 448 17.41 0.95 -8.22
CA PHE A 448 16.53 1.26 -9.36
C PHE A 448 16.82 0.42 -10.60
N SER A 449 18.12 0.20 -10.90
CA SER A 449 18.53 -0.59 -12.06
C SER A 449 18.15 -2.07 -11.94
N ILE A 450 18.30 -2.65 -10.76
CA ILE A 450 17.84 -4.02 -10.46
C ILE A 450 16.32 -4.11 -10.59
N SER A 451 15.60 -3.15 -10.04
CA SER A 451 14.15 -3.08 -10.17
C SER A 451 13.70 -2.99 -11.62
N LEU A 452 14.33 -2.13 -12.42
CA LEU A 452 14.03 -1.96 -13.84
C LEU A 452 14.25 -3.26 -14.62
N CYS A 453 15.36 -3.94 -14.37
CA CYS A 453 15.69 -5.22 -15.00
C CYS A 453 14.61 -6.27 -14.69
N CYS A 454 14.22 -6.39 -13.43
CA CYS A 454 13.18 -7.33 -12.99
C CYS A 454 11.81 -7.02 -13.59
N LEU A 455 11.40 -5.75 -13.64
CA LEU A 455 10.14 -5.33 -14.29
C LEU A 455 10.16 -5.61 -15.79
N PHE A 456 11.28 -5.38 -16.46
CA PHE A 456 11.44 -5.68 -17.87
C PHE A 456 11.33 -7.19 -18.13
N LEU A 457 11.96 -8.02 -17.30
CA LEU A 457 11.83 -9.47 -17.37
C LEU A 457 10.40 -9.93 -17.13
N LEU A 458 9.71 -9.36 -16.15
CA LEU A 458 8.29 -9.63 -15.89
C LEU A 458 7.42 -9.24 -17.10
N HIS A 459 7.67 -8.08 -17.70
CA HIS A 459 6.92 -7.62 -18.88
C HIS A 459 7.07 -8.56 -20.08
N ARG A 460 8.24 -9.24 -20.21
CA ARG A 460 8.53 -10.23 -21.25
C ARG A 460 7.88 -11.58 -20.99
N THR A 461 7.43 -11.87 -19.77
CA THR A 461 6.73 -13.11 -19.45
C THR A 461 5.24 -13.00 -19.77
N ASP A 462 4.61 -14.12 -20.10
CA ASP A 462 3.16 -14.23 -20.28
C ASP A 462 2.49 -14.48 -18.91
N TYR A 463 2.58 -13.51 -17.99
CA TYR A 463 1.88 -13.60 -16.73
C TYR A 463 0.37 -13.32 -16.91
N GLN A 464 -0.45 -13.92 -16.07
CA GLN A 464 -1.88 -13.76 -16.09
C GLN A 464 -2.39 -13.11 -14.79
N LEU A 465 -3.38 -12.23 -14.91
CA LEU A 465 -4.14 -11.71 -13.78
C LEU A 465 -5.16 -12.78 -13.37
N LYS A 466 -4.70 -13.75 -12.56
CA LYS A 466 -5.46 -14.95 -12.20
C LYS A 466 -6.78 -14.63 -11.51
N ARG A 467 -6.76 -13.60 -10.66
CA ARG A 467 -7.91 -13.16 -9.87
C ARG A 467 -8.98 -12.49 -10.71
N SER A 468 -8.60 -11.49 -11.52
CA SER A 468 -9.53 -10.82 -12.46
C SER A 468 -10.11 -11.80 -13.48
N LYS A 469 -9.30 -12.75 -13.97
CA LYS A 469 -9.77 -13.81 -14.88
C LYS A 469 -10.80 -14.73 -14.24
N GLN A 470 -10.64 -15.08 -12.97
CA GLN A 470 -11.61 -15.86 -12.22
C GLN A 470 -12.95 -15.13 -12.06
N ASP A 471 -12.90 -13.85 -11.68
CA ASP A 471 -14.09 -13.02 -11.54
C ASP A 471 -14.86 -12.88 -12.88
N GLN A 472 -14.15 -12.77 -14.01
CA GLN A 472 -14.76 -12.69 -15.34
C GLN A 472 -15.41 -14.01 -15.78
N ASN A 473 -14.73 -15.13 -15.60
CA ASN A 473 -15.25 -16.45 -16.00
C ASN A 473 -16.54 -16.79 -15.24
N GLU A 474 -16.62 -16.50 -13.95
CA GLU A 474 -17.81 -16.81 -13.16
C GLU A 474 -18.98 -15.88 -13.47
N ASN A 475 -18.72 -14.59 -13.79
CA ASN A 475 -19.77 -13.68 -14.26
C ASN A 475 -20.38 -14.14 -15.61
N LEU A 476 -19.57 -14.75 -16.48
CA LEU A 476 -20.06 -15.34 -17.73
C LEU A 476 -20.93 -16.57 -17.47
N LEU A 477 -20.56 -17.45 -16.53
CA LEU A 477 -21.33 -18.62 -16.16
C LEU A 477 -22.66 -18.24 -15.45
N GLU A 478 -22.66 -17.25 -14.58
CA GLU A 478 -23.88 -16.74 -13.95
C GLU A 478 -24.82 -16.11 -15.00
N GLY A 479 -24.27 -15.42 -16.00
CA GLY A 479 -25.04 -14.89 -17.13
C GLY A 479 -25.67 -16.00 -18.00
N GLN A 480 -24.96 -17.10 -18.26
CA GLN A 480 -25.49 -18.24 -19.04
C GLN A 480 -26.60 -18.97 -18.29
N ASN A 481 -26.45 -19.22 -16.99
CA ASN A 481 -27.48 -19.86 -16.18
C ASN A 481 -28.81 -19.07 -16.12
N ILE A 482 -28.74 -17.72 -16.20
CA ILE A 482 -29.95 -16.89 -16.29
C ILE A 482 -30.67 -17.05 -17.64
N PHE A 483 -29.93 -17.39 -18.72
CA PHE A 483 -30.50 -17.63 -20.05
C PHE A 483 -31.02 -19.06 -20.23
N ASP A 484 -30.46 -20.04 -19.48
CA ASP A 484 -30.88 -21.44 -19.54
C ASP A 484 -32.09 -21.75 -18.61
N ASP A 485 -32.35 -20.89 -17.61
CA ASP A 485 -33.50 -20.98 -16.71
C ASP A 485 -34.75 -20.17 -17.19
N ASN A 486 -34.70 -19.55 -18.35
CA ASN A 486 -35.79 -18.84 -19.01
C ASN A 486 -36.14 -19.49 -20.36
#